data_4aecad4fff3aa254837f1b2f725bfbba
#
_entry.id   4aecad4fff3aa254837f1b2f725bfbba
#
_cell.length_a   1.000
_cell.length_b   1.000
_cell.length_c   1.000
_cell.angle_alpha   90.00
_cell.angle_beta   90.00
_cell.angle_gamma   90.00
#
_symmetry.space_group_name_H-M   'P 1'
#
loop_
_entity.id
_entity.type
_entity.pdbx_description
1 polymer ?
#
loop_
_entity_poly.entity_id
_entity_poly.type
_entity_poly.pdbx_seq_one_letter_code
_entity_poly.pdbx_strand_id
1 'polypeptide(L)'
;MMTGTVNANREAIVQIAVLGDNQKYQSVKAVVDTGFTGCLILPTMMISTLGLICYAQQEGMLGDGSIHLFNVCEGVVIWDGAVRTIEINDSDATPLIGMGLLEGYELRIEAIAGGTVTIQSL
;
A
#
# COMPACT_ATOMS: atom_id res chain seq x y z
N MET A 1 10.52 -13.14 2.56
CA MET A 1 9.60 -12.84 3.69
C MET A 1 9.72 -11.38 4.06
N MET A 2 8.60 -10.72 4.23
CA MET A 2 8.54 -9.34 4.72
C MET A 2 8.02 -9.34 6.14
N THR A 3 8.51 -8.42 6.96
CA THR A 3 8.07 -8.28 8.34
C THR A 3 7.66 -6.84 8.63
N GLY A 4 6.79 -6.70 9.60
CA GLY A 4 6.34 -5.42 10.09
C GLY A 4 5.94 -5.52 11.57
N THR A 5 5.25 -4.50 12.05
CA THR A 5 4.91 -4.39 13.47
C THR A 5 3.50 -3.81 13.63
N VAL A 6 2.78 -4.29 14.62
CA VAL A 6 1.48 -3.70 15.01
C VAL A 6 1.75 -2.48 15.90
N ASN A 7 1.16 -1.34 15.54
CA ASN A 7 1.30 -0.11 16.32
C ASN A 7 0.28 -0.03 17.47
N ALA A 8 0.36 1.06 18.25
CA ALA A 8 -0.53 1.29 19.39
C ALA A 8 -2.00 1.51 18.97
N ASN A 9 -2.26 1.85 17.71
CA ASN A 9 -3.60 2.04 17.16
C ASN A 9 -4.20 0.75 16.58
N ARG A 10 -3.57 -0.41 16.83
CA ARG A 10 -4.00 -1.73 16.31
C ARG A 10 -3.94 -1.81 14.79
N GLU A 11 -2.95 -1.17 14.20
CA GLU A 11 -2.71 -1.22 12.76
C GLU A 11 -1.46 -2.04 12.48
N ALA A 12 -1.55 -2.95 11.50
CA ALA A 12 -0.41 -3.73 11.03
C ALA A 12 0.37 -2.88 10.04
N ILE A 13 1.58 -2.48 10.39
CA ILE A 13 2.43 -1.58 9.60
C ILE A 13 3.55 -2.38 8.94
N VAL A 14 3.71 -2.19 7.64
CA VAL A 14 4.82 -2.76 6.86
C VAL A 14 5.47 -1.63 6.06
N GLN A 15 6.80 -1.62 6.02
CA GLN A 15 7.54 -0.70 5.18
C GLN A 15 7.78 -1.29 3.80
N ILE A 16 7.51 -0.48 2.77
CA ILE A 16 7.81 -0.81 1.38
C ILE A 16 8.62 0.32 0.75
N ALA A 17 9.35 0.02 -0.31
CA ALA A 17 10.07 1.02 -1.08
C ALA A 17 9.31 1.30 -2.38
N VAL A 18 9.07 2.58 -2.66
CA VAL A 18 8.40 3.06 -3.87
C VAL A 18 9.38 3.90 -4.68
N LEU A 19 9.52 3.61 -5.97
CA LEU A 19 10.42 4.32 -6.86
C LEU A 19 9.84 5.69 -7.21
N GLY A 20 10.62 6.75 -7.00
CA GLY A 20 10.29 8.10 -7.43
C GLY A 20 10.81 8.41 -8.83
N ASP A 21 10.37 9.53 -9.39
CA ASP A 21 10.80 10.02 -10.70
C ASP A 21 12.29 10.41 -10.75
N ASN A 22 12.90 10.65 -9.59
CA ASN A 22 14.34 10.90 -9.45
C ASN A 22 15.18 9.61 -9.47
N GLN A 23 14.58 8.46 -9.77
CA GLN A 23 15.21 7.14 -9.80
C GLN A 23 15.71 6.67 -8.42
N LYS A 24 15.16 7.24 -7.35
CA LYS A 24 15.45 6.84 -5.97
C LYS A 24 14.21 6.20 -5.35
N TYR A 25 14.43 5.13 -4.59
CA TYR A 25 13.37 4.52 -3.82
C TYR A 25 13.15 5.30 -2.52
N GLN A 26 11.87 5.54 -2.22
CA GLN A 26 11.44 6.15 -0.96
C GLN A 26 10.77 5.09 -0.11
N SER A 27 11.18 5.00 1.15
CA SER A 27 10.56 4.11 2.14
C SER A 27 9.21 4.67 2.58
N VAL A 28 8.19 3.83 2.54
CA VAL A 28 6.82 4.20 2.91
C VAL A 28 6.31 3.21 3.95
N LYS A 29 5.80 3.73 5.06
CA LYS A 29 5.10 2.93 6.06
C LYS A 29 3.63 2.84 5.66
N ALA A 30 3.13 1.63 5.45
CA ALA A 30 1.77 1.41 5.01
C ALA A 30 1.04 0.47 5.97
N VAL A 31 -0.25 0.73 6.14
CA VAL A 31 -1.15 -0.14 6.91
C VAL A 31 -1.64 -1.26 6.01
N VAL A 32 -1.56 -2.48 6.48
CA VAL A 32 -2.15 -3.63 5.79
C VAL A 32 -3.67 -3.56 5.96
N ASP A 33 -4.40 -3.49 4.84
CA ASP A 33 -5.85 -3.38 4.81
C ASP A 33 -6.45 -4.47 3.91
N THR A 34 -6.90 -5.55 4.51
CA THR A 34 -7.51 -6.67 3.78
C THR A 34 -8.88 -6.35 3.20
N GLY A 35 -9.49 -5.23 3.59
CA GLY A 35 -10.72 -4.73 3.00
C GLY A 35 -10.52 -3.96 1.69
N PHE A 36 -9.28 -3.62 1.36
CA PHE A 36 -8.92 -2.99 0.11
C PHE A 36 -8.46 -4.07 -0.89
N THR A 37 -9.11 -4.13 -2.06
CA THR A 37 -8.84 -5.17 -3.06
C THR A 37 -7.74 -4.78 -4.07
N GLY A 38 -7.35 -3.50 -4.13
CA GLY A 38 -6.23 -3.04 -4.98
C GLY A 38 -4.87 -3.33 -4.37
N CYS A 39 -3.83 -2.76 -4.97
CA CYS A 39 -2.45 -3.00 -4.54
C CYS A 39 -2.00 -2.04 -3.46
N LEU A 40 -2.04 -0.74 -3.74
CA LEU A 40 -1.48 0.28 -2.86
C LEU A 40 -2.27 1.57 -2.98
N ILE A 41 -2.58 2.18 -1.85
CA ILE A 41 -3.09 3.56 -1.79
C ILE A 41 -1.99 4.43 -1.20
N LEU A 42 -1.75 5.58 -1.84
CA LEU A 42 -0.85 6.61 -1.32
C LEU A 42 -1.61 7.94 -1.21
N PRO A 43 -1.26 8.79 -0.21
CA PRO A 43 -1.79 10.15 -0.16
C PRO A 43 -1.47 10.91 -1.44
N THR A 44 -2.38 11.77 -1.88
CA THR A 44 -2.23 12.58 -3.10
C THR A 44 -0.94 13.39 -3.08
N MET A 45 -0.55 13.95 -1.94
CA MET A 45 0.71 14.67 -1.78
C MET A 45 1.93 13.79 -2.07
N MET A 46 1.89 12.54 -1.66
CA MET A 46 2.99 11.60 -1.88
C MET A 46 3.09 11.19 -3.35
N ILE A 47 1.96 10.97 -4.02
CA ILE A 47 1.90 10.73 -5.47
C ILE A 47 2.61 11.88 -6.21
N SER A 48 2.29 13.11 -5.85
CA SER A 48 2.89 14.30 -6.43
C SER A 48 4.40 14.38 -6.15
N THR A 49 4.80 14.18 -4.91
CA THR A 49 6.22 14.24 -4.50
C THR A 49 7.06 13.17 -5.18
N LEU A 50 6.50 11.96 -5.36
CA LEU A 50 7.18 10.89 -6.08
C LEU A 50 7.18 11.10 -7.59
N GLY A 51 6.35 12.00 -8.12
CA GLY A 51 6.23 12.23 -9.56
C GLY A 51 5.58 11.08 -10.30
N LEU A 52 4.66 10.35 -9.68
CA LEU A 52 3.99 9.23 -10.32
C LEU A 52 3.05 9.70 -11.42
N ILE A 53 2.98 8.95 -12.51
CA ILE A 53 2.13 9.26 -13.65
C ILE A 53 0.76 8.60 -13.45
N CYS A 54 -0.30 9.42 -13.42
CA CYS A 54 -1.67 8.95 -13.31
C CYS A 54 -2.34 9.01 -14.67
N TYR A 55 -2.96 7.91 -15.08
CA TYR A 55 -3.44 7.71 -16.45
C TYR A 55 -4.93 7.46 -16.56
N ALA A 56 -5.63 7.28 -15.44
CA ALA A 56 -7.07 6.98 -15.40
C ALA A 56 -7.70 7.44 -14.09
N GLN A 57 -9.02 7.44 -14.06
CA GLN A 57 -9.81 7.61 -12.85
C GLN A 57 -10.75 6.41 -12.69
N GLN A 58 -11.01 6.04 -11.46
CA GLN A 58 -11.85 4.91 -11.11
C GLN A 58 -12.80 5.31 -9.98
N GLU A 59 -14.07 4.89 -10.07
CA GLU A 59 -15.01 5.03 -8.97
C GLU A 59 -14.76 3.96 -7.92
N GLY A 60 -14.80 4.36 -6.66
CA GLY A 60 -14.72 3.45 -5.53
C GLY A 60 -15.69 3.85 -4.44
N MET A 61 -16.23 2.85 -3.74
CA MET A 61 -17.12 3.07 -2.60
C MET A 61 -16.30 3.07 -1.32
N LEU A 62 -16.48 4.11 -0.51
CA LEU A 62 -15.91 4.19 0.83
C LEU A 62 -16.76 3.43 1.84
N GLY A 63 -16.21 3.21 3.03
CA GLY A 63 -16.89 2.49 4.10
C GLY A 63 -18.21 3.11 4.57
N ASP A 64 -18.42 4.42 4.33
CA ASP A 64 -19.67 5.14 4.64
C ASP A 64 -20.73 5.04 3.51
N GLY A 65 -20.42 4.30 2.42
CA GLY A 65 -21.29 4.15 1.27
C GLY A 65 -21.17 5.25 0.22
N SER A 66 -20.36 6.29 0.45
CA SER A 66 -20.12 7.34 -0.53
C SER A 66 -19.26 6.83 -1.69
N ILE A 67 -19.50 7.39 -2.90
CA ILE A 67 -18.72 7.07 -4.10
C ILE A 67 -17.74 8.20 -4.34
N HIS A 68 -16.46 7.85 -4.52
CA HIS A 68 -15.40 8.79 -4.81
C HIS A 68 -14.67 8.39 -6.10
N LEU A 69 -14.11 9.39 -6.78
CA LEU A 69 -13.21 9.20 -7.91
C LEU A 69 -11.79 9.15 -7.37
N PHE A 70 -11.08 8.07 -7.70
CA PHE A 70 -9.68 7.91 -7.38
C PHE A 70 -8.86 8.00 -8.66
N ASN A 71 -7.70 8.63 -8.58
CA ASN A 71 -6.73 8.54 -9.67
C ASN A 71 -6.07 7.17 -9.64
N VAL A 72 -5.81 6.64 -10.83
CA VAL A 72 -5.06 5.40 -11.03
C VAL A 72 -3.72 5.76 -11.61
N CYS A 73 -2.66 5.45 -10.89
CA CYS A 73 -1.30 5.79 -11.26
C CYS A 73 -0.48 4.51 -11.38
N GLU A 74 0.55 4.56 -12.21
CA GLU A 74 1.52 3.47 -12.28
C GLU A 74 2.66 3.75 -11.33
N GLY A 75 3.06 2.73 -10.59
CA GLY A 75 4.19 2.81 -9.69
C GLY A 75 5.03 1.55 -9.70
N VAL A 76 6.29 1.70 -9.29
CA VAL A 76 7.23 0.61 -9.13
C VAL A 76 7.58 0.48 -7.67
N VAL A 77 7.44 -0.70 -7.12
CA VAL A 77 7.73 -0.99 -5.70
C VAL A 77 8.70 -2.16 -5.60
N ILE A 78 9.36 -2.25 -4.47
CA ILE A 78 10.07 -3.47 -4.09
C ILE A 78 9.15 -4.25 -3.15
N TRP A 79 8.76 -5.44 -3.58
CA TRP A 79 7.89 -6.32 -2.84
C TRP A 79 8.56 -7.67 -2.65
N ASP A 80 8.83 -8.02 -1.39
CA ASP A 80 9.55 -9.25 -1.02
C ASP A 80 10.87 -9.41 -1.79
N GLY A 81 11.63 -8.31 -1.90
CA GLY A 81 12.92 -8.28 -2.57
C GLY A 81 12.87 -8.21 -4.09
N ALA A 82 11.69 -8.20 -4.70
CA ALA A 82 11.52 -8.15 -6.16
C ALA A 82 10.88 -6.85 -6.60
N VAL A 83 11.32 -6.34 -7.74
CA VAL A 83 10.74 -5.16 -8.37
C VAL A 83 9.40 -5.53 -9.00
N ARG A 84 8.35 -4.80 -8.66
CA ARG A 84 7.01 -4.97 -9.24
C ARG A 84 6.44 -3.64 -9.72
N THR A 85 5.86 -3.64 -10.90
CA THR A 85 5.05 -2.53 -11.39
C THR A 85 3.61 -2.80 -11.00
N ILE A 86 2.99 -1.84 -10.33
CA ILE A 86 1.62 -1.97 -9.79
C ILE A 86 0.80 -0.74 -10.09
N GLU A 87 -0.52 -0.89 -9.98
CA GLU A 87 -1.42 0.25 -9.90
C GLU A 87 -1.38 0.84 -8.49
N ILE A 88 -1.31 2.16 -8.43
CA ILE A 88 -1.38 2.91 -7.17
C ILE A 88 -2.56 3.86 -7.28
N ASN A 89 -3.45 3.82 -6.31
CA ASN A 89 -4.57 4.75 -6.21
C ASN A 89 -4.23 5.85 -5.21
N ASP A 90 -4.69 7.06 -5.47
CA ASP A 90 -4.55 8.15 -4.52
C ASP A 90 -5.76 8.22 -3.58
N SER A 91 -5.52 8.73 -2.39
CA SER A 91 -6.55 9.01 -1.40
C SER A 91 -5.98 9.99 -0.39
N ASP A 92 -6.85 10.66 0.37
CA ASP A 92 -6.41 11.50 1.50
C ASP A 92 -6.06 10.68 2.75
N ALA A 93 -6.19 9.35 2.67
CA ALA A 93 -5.88 8.45 3.77
C ALA A 93 -4.36 8.17 3.88
N THR A 94 -3.98 7.53 4.99
CA THR A 94 -2.63 6.98 5.15
C THR A 94 -2.35 5.92 4.09
N PRO A 95 -1.08 5.63 3.77
CA PRO A 95 -0.75 4.56 2.84
C PRO A 95 -1.35 3.21 3.27
N LEU A 96 -1.98 2.51 2.32
CA LEU A 96 -2.63 1.21 2.55
C LEU A 96 -2.10 0.17 1.58
N ILE A 97 -1.77 -1.01 2.10
CA ILE A 97 -1.46 -2.20 1.31
C ILE A 97 -2.72 -3.05 1.23
N GLY A 98 -3.16 -3.37 0.01
CA GLY A 98 -4.36 -4.15 -0.23
C GLY A 98 -4.10 -5.58 -0.67
N MET A 99 -5.19 -6.30 -0.85
CA MET A 99 -5.17 -7.72 -1.24
C MET A 99 -4.52 -7.96 -2.60
N GLY A 100 -4.48 -6.97 -3.47
CA GLY A 100 -3.79 -7.07 -4.76
C GLY A 100 -2.29 -7.28 -4.63
N LEU A 101 -1.62 -6.63 -3.65
CA LEU A 101 -0.22 -6.90 -3.35
C LEU A 101 -0.04 -8.21 -2.58
N LEU A 102 -1.00 -8.54 -1.71
CA LEU A 102 -0.94 -9.72 -0.87
C LEU A 102 -1.25 -11.03 -1.62
N GLU A 103 -1.82 -10.95 -2.81
CA GLU A 103 -2.18 -12.15 -3.58
C GLU A 103 -0.96 -13.06 -3.77
N GLY A 104 -1.12 -14.33 -3.43
CA GLY A 104 -0.04 -15.31 -3.47
C GLY A 104 0.83 -15.35 -2.20
N TYR A 105 0.45 -14.59 -1.17
CA TYR A 105 1.19 -14.52 0.09
C TYR A 105 0.32 -14.90 1.26
N GLU A 106 0.95 -15.41 2.31
CA GLU A 106 0.34 -15.62 3.61
C GLU A 106 0.62 -14.40 4.48
N LEU A 107 -0.44 -13.81 5.02
CA LEU A 107 -0.37 -12.73 5.99
C LEU A 107 -0.61 -13.27 7.39
N ARG A 108 0.33 -13.04 8.30
CA ARG A 108 0.21 -13.39 9.71
C ARG A 108 0.38 -12.14 10.55
N ILE A 109 -0.52 -11.92 11.48
CA ILE A 109 -0.50 -10.77 12.39
C ILE A 109 -0.63 -11.27 13.82
N GLU A 110 0.35 -10.93 14.67
CA GLU A 110 0.19 -11.03 16.11
C GLU A 110 -0.51 -9.76 16.58
N ALA A 111 -1.82 -9.84 16.80
CA ALA A 111 -2.69 -8.69 16.94
C ALA A 111 -2.64 -8.08 18.35
N ILE A 112 -1.46 -7.65 18.75
CA ILE A 112 -1.19 -6.90 19.99
C ILE A 112 -0.24 -5.76 19.65
N ALA A 113 -0.24 -4.69 20.44
CA ALA A 113 0.74 -3.61 20.29
C ALA A 113 2.16 -4.18 20.37
N GLY A 114 3.00 -3.87 19.37
CA GLY A 114 4.35 -4.42 19.25
C GLY A 114 4.41 -5.82 18.66
N GLY A 115 3.26 -6.42 18.32
CA GLY A 115 3.20 -7.73 17.68
C GLY A 115 3.85 -7.76 16.30
N THR A 116 4.26 -8.93 15.85
CA THR A 116 4.93 -9.12 14.56
C THR A 116 3.89 -9.30 13.45
N VAL A 117 4.14 -8.63 12.32
CA VAL A 117 3.45 -8.85 11.04
C VAL A 117 4.40 -9.61 10.13
N THR A 118 3.91 -10.66 9.49
CA THR A 118 4.71 -11.47 8.57
C THR A 118 3.95 -11.64 7.26
N ILE A 119 4.62 -11.40 6.14
CA ILE A 119 4.12 -11.64 4.79
C ILE A 119 5.09 -12.58 4.10
N GLN A 120 4.63 -13.78 3.78
CA GLN A 120 5.46 -14.85 3.24
C GLN A 120 4.80 -15.46 2.01
N SER A 121 5.58 -15.69 0.94
CA SER A 121 5.05 -16.33 -0.26
C SER A 121 4.51 -17.73 0.04
N LEU A 122 3.40 -18.06 -0.56
CA LEU A 122 2.78 -19.38 -0.48
C LEU A 122 3.55 -20.42 -1.31
#